data_7888d65c4679adf74ec89cd2f5d73a98
#
_entry.id   7888d65c4679adf74ec89cd2f5d73a98
#
_cell.length_a   1.000
_cell.length_b   1.000
_cell.length_c   1.000
_cell.angle_alpha   90.00
_cell.angle_beta   90.00
_cell.angle_gamma   90.00
#
_symmetry.space_group_name_H-M   'P 1'
#
loop_
_entity.id
_entity.type
_entity.pdbx_description
1 polymer ?
#
loop_
_entity_poly.entity_id
_entity_poly.type
_entity_poly.pdbx_seq_one_letter_code
_entity_poly.pdbx_strand_id
1 'polypeptide(L)'
;KRLVEVEPARVELNGRVISVKPAERRDFEKAVELFRNRDFSNCLKALNTFKKTWPKSAYMADVDYWRASSYYALNNFKSTITVTNNLYRVYPSSPKAPEALLLKASAELSDGAIDEAKKTLNTLIKRYPKSDSAKTAKSRLAQIEKLG
;
A
#
# COMPACT_ATOMS: atom_id res chain seq x y z
N LYS A 1 -18.40 8.85 29.56
CA LYS A 1 -18.53 7.75 28.64
C LYS A 1 -17.88 8.03 27.31
N ARG A 2 -18.10 9.22 26.80
CA ARG A 2 -17.48 9.59 25.52
C ARG A 2 -15.98 9.74 25.64
N LEU A 3 -15.50 10.05 26.83
CA LEU A 3 -14.08 10.23 27.06
C LEU A 3 -13.30 8.94 26.79
N VAL A 4 -13.91 7.80 27.04
CA VAL A 4 -13.28 6.51 26.79
C VAL A 4 -12.98 6.36 25.30
N GLU A 5 -13.85 6.89 24.45
CA GLU A 5 -13.72 6.77 23.01
C GLU A 5 -12.58 7.60 22.44
N VAL A 6 -12.15 8.66 23.13
CA VAL A 6 -11.10 9.53 22.61
C VAL A 6 -9.71 9.10 23.05
N GLU A 7 -9.62 8.15 23.96
CA GLU A 7 -8.31 7.69 24.40
C GLU A 7 -7.69 6.81 23.32
N PRO A 8 -6.43 7.08 22.95
CA PRO A 8 -5.77 6.27 21.94
C PRO A 8 -5.58 4.82 22.39
N ALA A 9 -5.76 3.89 21.49
CA ALA A 9 -5.46 2.49 21.70
C ALA A 9 -4.09 2.19 21.11
N ARG A 10 -3.36 1.28 21.76
CA ARG A 10 -2.08 0.83 21.23
C ARG A 10 -2.33 -0.44 20.41
N VAL A 11 -1.90 -0.40 19.17
CA VAL A 11 -2.20 -1.45 18.21
C VAL A 11 -0.92 -1.85 17.50
N GLU A 12 -0.75 -3.13 17.23
CA GLU A 12 0.37 -3.58 16.43
C GLU A 12 0.01 -3.50 14.95
N LEU A 13 0.90 -2.90 14.15
CA LEU A 13 0.73 -2.76 12.72
C LEU A 13 2.08 -3.01 12.05
N ASN A 14 2.17 -4.07 11.24
CA ASN A 14 3.40 -4.40 10.51
C ASN A 14 4.61 -4.51 11.43
N GLY A 15 4.43 -5.11 12.62
CA GLY A 15 5.51 -5.30 13.58
C GLY A 15 5.83 -4.11 14.44
N ARG A 16 5.07 -3.03 14.33
CA ARG A 16 5.24 -1.83 15.14
C ARG A 16 4.03 -1.58 16.00
N VAL A 17 4.24 -0.97 17.16
CA VAL A 17 3.13 -0.54 17.99
C VAL A 17 2.81 0.90 17.64
N ILE A 18 1.57 1.16 17.25
CA ILE A 18 1.11 2.50 16.93
C ILE A 18 0.00 2.89 17.89
N SER A 19 -0.25 4.20 17.98
CA SER A 19 -1.31 4.74 18.84
C SER A 19 -2.39 5.30 17.92
N VAL A 20 -3.61 4.79 18.04
CA VAL A 20 -4.74 5.21 17.21
C VAL A 20 -5.98 5.35 18.09
N LYS A 21 -6.90 6.22 17.65
CA LYS A 21 -8.18 6.37 18.33
C LYS A 21 -9.07 5.18 18.01
N PRO A 22 -9.97 4.77 18.94
CA PRO A 22 -10.85 3.65 18.66
C PRO A 22 -11.68 3.80 17.39
N ALA A 23 -12.23 4.99 17.13
CA ALA A 23 -13.00 5.23 15.91
C ALA A 23 -12.12 5.16 14.67
N GLU A 24 -10.89 5.66 14.76
CA GLU A 24 -9.91 5.58 13.68
C GLU A 24 -9.62 4.13 13.33
N ARG A 25 -9.40 3.29 14.33
CA ARG A 25 -9.16 1.87 14.13
C ARG A 25 -10.37 1.18 13.48
N ARG A 26 -11.59 1.48 13.97
CA ARG A 26 -12.80 0.90 13.40
C ARG A 26 -12.96 1.27 11.93
N ASP A 27 -12.72 2.54 11.59
CA ASP A 27 -12.85 2.99 10.21
C ASP A 27 -11.85 2.29 9.30
N PHE A 28 -10.62 2.13 9.77
CA PHE A 28 -9.58 1.45 8.99
C PHE A 28 -9.94 -0.03 8.79
N GLU A 29 -10.34 -0.70 9.86
CA GLU A 29 -10.65 -2.13 9.79
C GLU A 29 -11.85 -2.41 8.90
N LYS A 30 -12.84 -1.51 8.91
CA LYS A 30 -13.99 -1.63 8.00
C LYS A 30 -13.57 -1.53 6.54
N ALA A 31 -12.67 -0.61 6.24
CA ALA A 31 -12.20 -0.46 4.88
C ALA A 31 -11.42 -1.71 4.42
N VAL A 32 -10.56 -2.25 5.29
CA VAL A 32 -9.81 -3.46 4.96
C VAL A 32 -10.75 -4.65 4.77
N GLU A 33 -11.82 -4.71 5.56
CA GLU A 33 -12.80 -5.78 5.41
C GLU A 33 -13.48 -5.72 4.04
N LEU A 34 -13.78 -4.52 3.56
CA LEU A 34 -14.33 -4.36 2.22
C LEU A 34 -13.36 -4.92 1.16
N PHE A 35 -12.07 -4.69 1.34
CA PHE A 35 -11.07 -5.26 0.44
C PHE A 35 -11.10 -6.80 0.48
N ARG A 36 -11.17 -7.37 1.68
CA ARG A 36 -11.22 -8.82 1.83
C ARG A 36 -12.44 -9.42 1.15
N ASN A 37 -13.54 -8.70 1.16
CA ASN A 37 -14.79 -9.12 0.51
C ASN A 37 -14.79 -8.81 -0.98
N ARG A 38 -13.66 -8.33 -1.52
CA ARG A 38 -13.49 -7.99 -2.93
C ARG A 38 -14.41 -6.85 -3.38
N ASP A 39 -14.84 -6.03 -2.45
CA ASP A 39 -15.66 -4.85 -2.74
C ASP A 39 -14.72 -3.65 -2.90
N PHE A 40 -13.97 -3.64 -3.98
CA PHE A 40 -12.88 -2.69 -4.17
C PHE A 40 -13.36 -1.26 -4.34
N SER A 41 -14.50 -1.06 -5.01
CA SER A 41 -15.05 0.28 -5.21
C SER A 41 -15.44 0.92 -3.88
N ASN A 42 -16.14 0.17 -3.02
CA ASN A 42 -16.53 0.69 -1.71
C ASN A 42 -15.32 0.80 -0.78
N CYS A 43 -14.34 -0.09 -0.93
CA CYS A 43 -13.09 0.02 -0.19
C CYS A 43 -12.40 1.36 -0.50
N LEU A 44 -12.31 1.74 -1.78
CA LEU A 44 -11.73 3.02 -2.18
C LEU A 44 -12.48 4.19 -1.57
N LYS A 45 -13.81 4.15 -1.59
CA LYS A 45 -14.63 5.21 -0.98
C LYS A 45 -14.34 5.33 0.51
N ALA A 46 -14.30 4.19 1.20
CA ALA A 46 -14.04 4.17 2.63
C ALA A 46 -12.64 4.71 2.96
N LEU A 47 -11.63 4.31 2.17
CA LEU A 47 -10.27 4.77 2.40
C LEU A 47 -10.10 6.25 2.07
N ASN A 48 -10.76 6.74 1.04
CA ASN A 48 -10.74 8.17 0.72
C ASN A 48 -11.39 9.00 1.82
N THR A 49 -12.49 8.50 2.37
CA THR A 49 -13.14 9.15 3.53
C THR A 49 -12.21 9.11 4.74
N PHE A 50 -11.54 7.97 4.96
CA PHE A 50 -10.59 7.84 6.07
C PHE A 50 -9.51 8.91 6.01
N LYS A 51 -8.95 9.15 4.82
CA LYS A 51 -7.90 10.15 4.66
C LYS A 51 -8.38 11.55 5.04
N LYS A 52 -9.63 11.86 4.77
CA LYS A 52 -10.21 13.17 5.12
C LYS A 52 -10.49 13.27 6.60
N THR A 53 -10.97 12.19 7.21
CA THR A 53 -11.35 12.17 8.61
C THR A 53 -10.13 12.12 9.54
N TRP A 54 -9.12 11.35 9.15
CA TRP A 54 -7.94 11.09 9.99
C TRP A 54 -6.65 11.42 9.23
N PRO A 55 -6.45 12.69 8.82
CA PRO A 55 -5.33 13.02 7.91
C PRO A 55 -3.94 12.79 8.49
N LYS A 56 -3.83 12.68 9.82
CA LYS A 56 -2.54 12.44 10.47
C LYS A 56 -2.44 11.03 11.05
N SER A 57 -3.27 10.12 10.57
CA SER A 57 -3.32 8.76 11.10
C SER A 57 -2.00 8.01 10.89
N ALA A 58 -1.64 7.21 11.89
CA ALA A 58 -0.50 6.30 11.79
C ALA A 58 -0.76 5.18 10.78
N TYR A 59 -2.01 4.98 10.37
CA TYR A 59 -2.36 4.00 9.33
C TYR A 59 -2.09 4.51 7.92
N MET A 60 -1.67 5.77 7.73
CA MET A 60 -1.76 6.39 6.40
C MET A 60 -0.99 5.66 5.30
N ALA A 61 0.20 5.12 5.60
CA ALA A 61 0.93 4.35 4.62
C ALA A 61 0.15 3.10 4.21
N ASP A 62 -0.47 2.43 5.18
CA ASP A 62 -1.30 1.26 4.92
C ASP A 62 -2.55 1.63 4.14
N VAL A 63 -3.17 2.77 4.47
CA VAL A 63 -4.33 3.28 3.74
C VAL A 63 -3.99 3.44 2.27
N ASP A 64 -2.86 4.05 1.96
CA ASP A 64 -2.45 4.25 0.58
C ASP A 64 -2.11 2.92 -0.10
N TYR A 65 -1.52 1.98 0.63
CA TYR A 65 -1.26 0.66 0.07
C TYR A 65 -2.56 -0.05 -0.33
N TRP A 66 -3.57 -0.01 0.55
CA TRP A 66 -4.86 -0.64 0.24
C TRP A 66 -5.58 0.10 -0.88
N ARG A 67 -5.43 1.42 -0.96
CA ARG A 67 -5.99 2.18 -2.08
C ARG A 67 -5.35 1.75 -3.40
N ALA A 68 -4.02 1.66 -3.41
CA ALA A 68 -3.30 1.24 -4.61
C ALA A 68 -3.69 -0.18 -5.01
N SER A 69 -3.84 -1.08 -4.02
CA SER A 69 -4.24 -2.46 -4.27
C SER A 69 -5.65 -2.54 -4.85
N SER A 70 -6.55 -1.69 -4.36
CA SER A 70 -7.92 -1.64 -4.88
C SER A 70 -7.95 -1.13 -6.31
N TYR A 71 -7.17 -0.10 -6.61
CA TYR A 71 -7.06 0.38 -8.00
C TYR A 71 -6.50 -0.72 -8.90
N TYR A 72 -5.50 -1.44 -8.42
CA TYR A 72 -4.92 -2.53 -9.20
C TYR A 72 -5.96 -3.61 -9.50
N ALA A 73 -6.74 -4.00 -8.50
CA ALA A 73 -7.78 -5.01 -8.66
C ALA A 73 -8.85 -4.56 -9.65
N LEU A 74 -9.09 -3.26 -9.76
CA LEU A 74 -10.03 -2.68 -10.72
C LEU A 74 -9.39 -2.38 -12.07
N ASN A 75 -8.16 -2.83 -12.29
CA ASN A 75 -7.40 -2.62 -13.52
C ASN A 75 -7.12 -1.14 -13.81
N ASN A 76 -7.14 -0.30 -12.78
CA ASN A 76 -6.77 1.10 -12.91
C ASN A 76 -5.29 1.25 -12.58
N PHE A 77 -4.45 0.84 -13.53
CA PHE A 77 -3.01 0.73 -13.30
C PHE A 77 -2.35 2.10 -13.14
N LYS A 78 -2.83 3.11 -13.84
CA LYS A 78 -2.27 4.45 -13.72
C LYS A 78 -2.46 5.02 -12.32
N SER A 79 -3.63 4.82 -11.75
CA SER A 79 -3.88 5.26 -10.38
C SER A 79 -3.04 4.46 -9.37
N THR A 80 -2.87 3.16 -9.62
CA THR A 80 -1.99 2.33 -8.79
C THR A 80 -0.58 2.92 -8.78
N ILE A 81 -0.05 3.25 -9.94
CA ILE A 81 1.30 3.80 -10.07
C ILE A 81 1.42 5.13 -9.33
N THR A 82 0.43 6.01 -9.49
CA THR A 82 0.43 7.31 -8.83
C THR A 82 0.44 7.17 -7.30
N VAL A 83 -0.45 6.32 -6.78
CA VAL A 83 -0.57 6.15 -5.33
C VAL A 83 0.68 5.49 -4.74
N THR A 84 1.23 4.47 -5.41
CA THR A 84 2.43 3.80 -4.92
C THR A 84 3.66 4.70 -4.99
N ASN A 85 3.78 5.52 -6.03
CA ASN A 85 4.84 6.52 -6.09
C ASN A 85 4.78 7.46 -4.90
N ASN A 86 3.58 7.95 -4.58
CA ASN A 86 3.40 8.85 -3.46
C ASN A 86 3.71 8.17 -2.13
N LEU A 87 3.28 6.94 -1.96
CA LEU A 87 3.56 6.17 -0.74
C LEU A 87 5.06 6.03 -0.53
N TYR A 88 5.77 5.63 -1.57
CA TYR A 88 7.23 5.46 -1.50
C TYR A 88 7.93 6.77 -1.18
N ARG A 89 7.48 7.87 -1.77
CA ARG A 89 8.09 9.17 -1.58
C ARG A 89 7.84 9.74 -0.19
N VAL A 90 6.63 9.57 0.33
CA VAL A 90 6.23 10.17 1.60
C VAL A 90 6.56 9.28 2.78
N TYR A 91 6.46 7.97 2.61
CA TYR A 91 6.65 7.01 3.70
C TYR A 91 7.72 5.97 3.37
N PRO A 92 8.95 6.40 3.01
CA PRO A 92 9.99 5.44 2.59
C PRO A 92 10.43 4.48 3.68
N SER A 93 10.19 4.81 4.94
CA SER A 93 10.56 3.95 6.07
C SER A 93 9.45 3.01 6.50
N SER A 94 8.28 3.12 5.89
CA SER A 94 7.16 2.23 6.22
C SER A 94 7.45 0.81 5.74
N PRO A 95 7.07 -0.21 6.50
CA PRO A 95 7.13 -1.59 6.02
C PRO A 95 6.34 -1.82 4.74
N LYS A 96 5.37 -0.93 4.44
CA LYS A 96 4.58 -1.03 3.20
C LYS A 96 5.30 -0.44 1.98
N ALA A 97 6.39 0.31 2.17
CA ALA A 97 7.08 0.93 1.04
C ALA A 97 7.65 -0.10 0.05
N PRO A 98 8.37 -1.16 0.48
CA PRO A 98 8.83 -2.15 -0.48
C PRO A 98 7.68 -2.91 -1.15
N GLU A 99 6.61 -3.20 -0.40
CA GLU A 99 5.42 -3.84 -1.00
C GLU A 99 4.78 -2.94 -2.04
N ALA A 100 4.76 -1.63 -1.78
CA ALA A 100 4.21 -0.67 -2.73
C ALA A 100 5.02 -0.63 -4.02
N LEU A 101 6.35 -0.69 -3.92
CA LEU A 101 7.18 -0.71 -5.11
C LEU A 101 6.95 -1.97 -5.94
N LEU A 102 6.75 -3.11 -5.27
CA LEU A 102 6.44 -4.35 -5.98
C LEU A 102 5.09 -4.23 -6.72
N LEU A 103 4.10 -3.66 -6.05
CA LEU A 103 2.79 -3.42 -6.66
C LEU A 103 2.89 -2.46 -7.83
N LYS A 104 3.70 -1.41 -7.68
CA LYS A 104 3.94 -0.46 -8.77
C LYS A 104 4.49 -1.18 -10.00
N ALA A 105 5.49 -2.04 -9.81
CA ALA A 105 6.07 -2.79 -10.91
C ALA A 105 5.02 -3.69 -11.58
N SER A 106 4.17 -4.33 -10.78
CA SER A 106 3.09 -5.16 -11.33
C SER A 106 2.14 -4.33 -12.20
N ALA A 107 1.79 -3.12 -11.72
CA ALA A 107 0.91 -2.24 -12.47
C ALA A 107 1.57 -1.77 -13.77
N GLU A 108 2.87 -1.46 -13.71
CA GLU A 108 3.62 -1.05 -14.89
C GLU A 108 3.66 -2.17 -15.94
N LEU A 109 3.90 -3.40 -15.48
CA LEU A 109 3.88 -4.55 -16.39
C LEU A 109 2.51 -4.75 -17.03
N SER A 110 1.46 -4.65 -16.22
CA SER A 110 0.09 -4.81 -16.72
C SER A 110 -0.28 -3.69 -17.70
N ASP A 111 0.32 -2.52 -17.54
CA ASP A 111 0.07 -1.38 -18.41
C ASP A 111 1.01 -1.36 -19.63
N GLY A 112 1.84 -2.38 -19.77
CA GLY A 112 2.75 -2.49 -20.92
C GLY A 112 4.05 -1.71 -20.79
N ALA A 113 4.30 -1.09 -19.64
CA ALA A 113 5.50 -0.28 -19.41
C ALA A 113 6.63 -1.15 -18.84
N ILE A 114 7.17 -2.01 -19.67
CA ILE A 114 8.13 -3.04 -19.25
C ILE A 114 9.43 -2.39 -18.73
N ASP A 115 9.94 -1.39 -19.45
CA ASP A 115 11.18 -0.73 -19.03
C ASP A 115 11.02 -0.02 -17.69
N GLU A 116 9.88 0.61 -17.47
CA GLU A 116 9.59 1.25 -16.20
C GLU A 116 9.51 0.23 -15.07
N ALA A 117 8.88 -0.92 -15.35
CA ALA A 117 8.78 -1.99 -14.35
C ALA A 117 10.16 -2.50 -13.96
N LYS A 118 11.08 -2.66 -14.92
CA LYS A 118 12.44 -3.08 -14.62
C LYS A 118 13.14 -2.06 -13.71
N LYS A 119 12.98 -0.78 -13.98
CA LYS A 119 13.56 0.27 -13.15
C LYS A 119 13.01 0.21 -11.74
N THR A 120 11.71 0.03 -11.61
CA THR A 120 11.05 -0.05 -10.31
C THR A 120 11.57 -1.25 -9.52
N LEU A 121 11.68 -2.42 -10.15
CA LEU A 121 12.19 -3.62 -9.49
C LEU A 121 13.64 -3.43 -9.04
N ASN A 122 14.46 -2.79 -9.87
CA ASN A 122 15.84 -2.50 -9.48
C ASN A 122 15.92 -1.51 -8.32
N THR A 123 15.06 -0.50 -8.31
CA THR A 123 14.98 0.45 -7.19
C THR A 123 14.61 -0.28 -5.91
N LEU A 124 13.64 -1.18 -5.97
CA LEU A 124 13.20 -1.96 -4.82
C LEU A 124 14.36 -2.79 -4.25
N ILE A 125 15.09 -3.48 -5.10
CA ILE A 125 16.22 -4.30 -4.66
C ILE A 125 17.31 -3.44 -4.03
N LYS A 126 17.58 -2.28 -4.62
CA LYS A 126 18.62 -1.39 -4.15
C LYS A 126 18.28 -0.71 -2.82
N ARG A 127 17.04 -0.26 -2.68
CA ARG A 127 16.61 0.51 -1.51
C ARG A 127 16.19 -0.36 -0.35
N TYR A 128 15.66 -1.53 -0.62
CA TYR A 128 15.13 -2.43 0.40
C TYR A 128 15.66 -3.85 0.22
N PRO A 129 16.99 -4.02 0.21
CA PRO A 129 17.62 -5.30 -0.20
C PRO A 129 17.27 -6.48 0.71
N LYS A 130 16.87 -6.20 1.95
CA LYS A 130 16.57 -7.28 2.91
C LYS A 130 15.09 -7.61 2.98
N SER A 131 14.26 -6.92 2.20
CA SER A 131 12.81 -7.15 2.23
C SER A 131 12.44 -8.42 1.45
N ASP A 132 11.32 -9.03 1.84
CA ASP A 132 10.78 -10.15 1.07
C ASP A 132 10.39 -9.69 -0.33
N SER A 133 9.92 -8.45 -0.46
CA SER A 133 9.57 -7.88 -1.76
C SER A 133 10.77 -7.81 -2.69
N ALA A 134 11.97 -7.55 -2.16
CA ALA A 134 13.20 -7.53 -2.97
C ALA A 134 13.51 -8.91 -3.53
N LYS A 135 13.27 -9.95 -2.74
CA LYS A 135 13.47 -11.33 -3.21
C LYS A 135 12.53 -11.63 -4.39
N THR A 136 11.28 -11.26 -4.25
CA THR A 136 10.30 -11.41 -5.32
C THR A 136 10.70 -10.59 -6.55
N ALA A 137 11.22 -9.38 -6.33
CA ALA A 137 11.65 -8.51 -7.42
C ALA A 137 12.77 -9.15 -8.24
N LYS A 138 13.73 -9.79 -7.57
CA LYS A 138 14.83 -10.46 -8.26
C LYS A 138 14.29 -11.59 -9.16
N SER A 139 13.35 -12.37 -8.65
CA SER A 139 12.72 -13.44 -9.43
C SER A 139 11.99 -12.89 -10.64
N ARG A 140 11.26 -11.80 -10.47
CA ARG A 140 10.50 -11.19 -11.57
C ARG A 140 11.42 -10.62 -12.62
N LEU A 141 12.52 -9.97 -12.22
CA LEU A 141 13.49 -9.46 -13.19
C LEU A 141 14.06 -10.59 -14.03
N ALA A 142 14.41 -11.70 -13.39
CA ALA A 142 14.93 -12.86 -14.11
C ALA A 142 13.91 -13.37 -15.14
N GLN A 143 12.63 -13.42 -14.76
CA GLN A 143 11.58 -13.86 -15.67
C GLN A 143 11.41 -12.90 -16.84
N ILE A 144 11.44 -11.60 -16.58
CA ILE A 144 11.30 -10.58 -17.63
C ILE A 144 12.43 -10.71 -18.63
N GLU A 145 13.66 -10.91 -18.16
CA GLU A 145 14.83 -11.02 -19.00
C GLU A 145 14.80 -12.28 -19.86
N LYS A 146 14.23 -13.36 -19.33
CA LYS A 146 14.06 -14.59 -20.12
C LYS A 146 13.09 -14.40 -21.26
N LEU A 147 12.07 -13.57 -21.09
CA LEU A 147 11.05 -13.34 -22.11
C LEU A 147 11.50 -12.32 -23.16
N GLY A 148 12.44 -11.49 -22.80
CA GLY A 148 12.97 -10.50 -23.71
C GLY A 148 14.13 -11.03 -24.47
#